data_b0493293f50d5a0f5deddcf26fcba992
#
_entry.id   b0493293f50d5a0f5deddcf26fcba992
#
_cell.length_a   1.000
_cell.length_b   1.000
_cell.length_c   1.000
_cell.angle_alpha   90.00
_cell.angle_beta   90.00
_cell.angle_gamma   90.00
#
_symmetry.space_group_name_H-M   'P 1'
#
loop_
_entity.id
_entity.type
_entity.pdbx_description
1 polymer ?
#
loop_
_entity_poly.entity_id
_entity_poly.type
_entity_poly.pdbx_seq_one_letter_code
_entity_poly.pdbx_strand_id
1 'polypeptide(L)'
;MCIRDRYPVTVRLLDPPLHEFVPHFEKEQRELAKEMGVPFEKIAAKVEELSEVNPMLGHRGCRLGNTYPEITEMQTRAIIEAAMNVRAAGIPVHVEIMVPLVGNHKELRYQKNIIDRTADEVFAERNDKIDYMVGTMIEVPRAAVTANQIAEVAEFFSFGTNDLTQM
;
A
#
# COMPACT_ATOMS: atom_id res chain seq x y z
N MET A 1 4.48 -29.31 -1.42
CA MET A 1 3.19 -28.70 -1.05
C MET A 1 3.50 -27.52 -0.14
N CYS A 2 3.34 -26.30 -0.60
CA CYS A 2 3.67 -25.12 0.17
C CYS A 2 2.59 -24.87 1.24
N ILE A 3 2.97 -24.53 2.45
CA ILE A 3 2.02 -24.24 3.55
C ILE A 3 1.06 -23.11 3.17
N ARG A 4 1.49 -22.20 2.29
CA ARG A 4 0.70 -21.06 1.79
C ARG A 4 -0.50 -21.43 0.92
N ASP A 5 -0.56 -22.65 0.38
CA ASP A 5 -1.61 -23.09 -0.56
C ASP A 5 -3.00 -23.23 0.10
N ARG A 6 -3.12 -23.07 1.41
CA ARG A 6 -4.36 -23.22 2.18
C ARG A 6 -4.66 -22.10 3.15
N TYR A 7 -3.80 -21.08 3.22
CA TYR A 7 -3.94 -19.98 4.17
C TYR A 7 -4.09 -18.64 3.44
N PRO A 8 -4.76 -17.67 4.04
CA PRO A 8 -4.81 -16.31 3.53
C PRO A 8 -3.40 -15.73 3.35
N VAL A 9 -3.24 -14.94 2.31
CA VAL A 9 -2.03 -14.17 2.05
C VAL A 9 -2.35 -12.70 2.24
N THR A 10 -1.88 -12.14 3.34
CA THR A 10 -2.00 -10.72 3.62
C THR A 10 -0.87 -9.97 2.93
N VAL A 11 -1.22 -9.07 2.02
CA VAL A 11 -0.29 -8.16 1.36
C VAL A 11 -0.47 -6.77 1.93
N ARG A 12 0.56 -6.27 2.64
CA ARG A 12 0.59 -4.90 3.12
C ARG A 12 0.97 -3.98 1.95
N LEU A 13 0.16 -2.93 1.74
CA LEU A 13 0.47 -1.89 0.78
C LEU A 13 1.72 -1.11 1.22
N LEU A 14 2.25 -0.31 0.30
CA LEU A 14 3.48 0.45 0.50
C LEU A 14 3.43 1.24 1.81
N ASP A 15 4.35 0.94 2.72
CA ASP A 15 4.44 1.55 4.04
C ASP A 15 5.55 2.61 4.15
N PRO A 16 6.80 2.38 3.68
CA PRO A 16 7.87 3.37 3.79
C PRO A 16 7.58 4.66 3.02
N PRO A 17 8.12 5.81 3.46
CA PRO A 17 8.01 7.06 2.74
C PRO A 17 8.77 7.02 1.40
N LEU A 18 8.37 7.89 0.47
CA LEU A 18 8.96 7.91 -0.89
C LEU A 18 10.46 8.15 -0.89
N HIS A 19 11.01 8.85 0.09
CA HIS A 19 12.45 9.11 0.15
C HIS A 19 13.31 7.84 0.24
N GLU A 20 12.76 6.73 0.74
CA GLU A 20 13.45 5.44 0.75
C GLU A 20 13.69 4.86 -0.65
N PHE A 21 12.93 5.32 -1.63
CA PHE A 21 12.96 4.81 -3.01
C PHE A 21 13.64 5.78 -4.00
N VAL A 22 14.01 6.98 -3.55
CA VAL A 22 14.70 7.94 -4.40
C VAL A 22 16.22 7.78 -4.30
N PRO A 23 16.98 8.08 -5.36
CA PRO A 23 18.42 7.99 -5.32
C PRO A 23 19.03 9.03 -4.37
N HIS A 24 19.81 8.58 -3.39
CA HIS A 24 20.44 9.46 -2.41
C HIS A 24 21.79 10.03 -2.88
N PHE A 25 22.47 9.34 -3.80
CA PHE A 25 23.76 9.77 -4.32
C PHE A 25 23.61 10.56 -5.63
N GLU A 26 24.40 11.63 -5.76
CA GLU A 26 24.37 12.52 -6.94
C GLU A 26 24.57 11.73 -8.25
N LYS A 27 25.43 10.72 -8.25
CA LYS A 27 25.68 9.87 -9.41
C LYS A 27 24.39 9.18 -9.88
N GLU A 28 23.65 8.57 -8.98
CA GLU A 28 22.40 7.87 -9.27
C GLU A 28 21.30 8.83 -9.73
N GLN A 29 21.26 10.04 -9.12
CA GLN A 29 20.33 11.09 -9.54
C GLN A 29 20.62 11.56 -10.97
N ARG A 30 21.90 11.66 -11.37
CA ARG A 30 22.30 12.00 -12.74
C ARG A 30 21.96 10.90 -13.74
N GLU A 31 22.14 9.63 -13.36
CA GLU A 31 21.76 8.47 -14.17
C GLU A 31 20.23 8.45 -14.38
N LEU A 32 19.45 8.60 -13.31
CA LEU A 32 17.98 8.68 -13.39
C LEU A 32 17.51 9.86 -14.25
N ALA A 33 18.11 11.05 -14.08
CA ALA A 33 17.80 12.23 -14.90
C ALA A 33 18.01 11.95 -16.38
N LYS A 34 19.11 11.26 -16.74
CA LYS A 34 19.41 10.88 -18.11
C LYS A 34 18.39 9.85 -18.66
N GLU A 35 18.02 8.86 -17.88
CA GLU A 35 17.03 7.85 -18.27
C GLU A 35 15.64 8.45 -18.48
N MET A 36 15.23 9.35 -17.59
CA MET A 36 13.94 10.06 -17.69
C MET A 36 13.93 11.22 -18.70
N GLY A 37 15.10 11.61 -19.26
CA GLY A 37 15.20 12.73 -20.19
C GLY A 37 14.86 14.09 -19.56
N VAL A 38 15.13 14.26 -18.25
CA VAL A 38 14.85 15.51 -17.50
C VAL A 38 16.16 16.13 -16.98
N PRO A 39 16.19 17.46 -16.72
CA PRO A 39 17.35 18.09 -16.11
C PRO A 39 17.67 17.51 -14.72
N PHE A 40 18.96 17.38 -14.40
CA PHE A 40 19.43 16.89 -13.09
C PHE A 40 18.87 17.71 -11.94
N GLU A 41 18.84 19.03 -12.08
CA GLU A 41 18.34 19.96 -11.06
C GLU A 41 16.89 19.66 -10.66
N LYS A 42 16.08 19.17 -11.60
CA LYS A 42 14.69 18.77 -11.33
C LYS A 42 14.62 17.51 -10.48
N ILE A 43 15.50 16.54 -10.73
CA ILE A 43 15.60 15.34 -9.90
C ILE A 43 16.14 15.69 -8.52
N ALA A 44 17.22 16.46 -8.41
CA ALA A 44 17.81 16.86 -7.14
C ALA A 44 16.81 17.63 -6.26
N ALA A 45 16.10 18.60 -6.82
CA ALA A 45 15.05 19.35 -6.10
C ALA A 45 13.92 18.43 -5.62
N LYS A 46 13.51 17.43 -6.42
CA LYS A 46 12.47 16.48 -6.01
C LYS A 46 12.94 15.53 -4.91
N VAL A 47 14.19 15.09 -4.95
CA VAL A 47 14.79 14.28 -3.88
C VAL A 47 14.86 15.07 -2.57
N GLU A 48 15.27 16.34 -2.63
CA GLU A 48 15.29 17.23 -1.45
C GLU A 48 13.88 17.47 -0.88
N GLU A 49 12.89 17.71 -1.73
CA GLU A 49 11.46 17.87 -1.33
C GLU A 49 10.92 16.63 -0.63
N LEU A 50 11.30 15.43 -1.10
CA LEU A 50 10.86 14.16 -0.53
C LEU A 50 11.68 13.70 0.68
N SER A 51 12.75 14.43 1.05
CA SER A 51 13.60 14.08 2.19
C SER A 51 12.84 14.22 3.50
N GLU A 52 12.88 13.18 4.33
CA GLU A 52 12.19 13.11 5.62
C GLU A 52 13.20 13.14 6.76
N VAL A 53 13.00 14.05 7.71
CA VAL A 53 13.83 14.15 8.92
C VAL A 53 13.53 13.01 9.90
N ASN A 54 12.27 12.60 9.98
CA ASN A 54 11.82 11.46 10.77
C ASN A 54 10.90 10.56 9.91
N PRO A 55 11.44 9.44 9.38
CA PRO A 55 10.69 8.52 8.54
C PRO A 55 9.43 7.95 9.21
N MET A 56 9.45 7.79 10.54
CA MET A 56 8.31 7.22 11.30
C MET A 56 7.08 8.12 11.25
N LEU A 57 7.27 9.44 11.27
CA LEU A 57 6.22 10.45 11.29
C LEU A 57 5.99 11.10 9.93
N GLY A 58 6.75 10.70 8.92
CA GLY A 58 6.74 11.26 7.59
C GLY A 58 5.49 10.92 6.77
N HIS A 59 5.55 11.31 5.50
CA HIS A 59 4.52 11.06 4.51
C HIS A 59 4.62 9.64 3.98
N ARG A 60 3.97 8.69 4.66
CA ARG A 60 4.05 7.25 4.41
C ARG A 60 2.70 6.55 4.58
N GLY A 61 2.62 5.29 4.20
CA GLY A 61 1.46 4.43 4.39
C GLY A 61 0.18 4.97 3.74
N CYS A 62 -0.94 4.94 4.46
CA CYS A 62 -2.21 5.42 3.92
C CYS A 62 -2.19 6.91 3.58
N ARG A 63 -1.40 7.74 4.26
CA ARG A 63 -1.24 9.18 3.93
C ARG A 63 -0.63 9.35 2.55
N LEU A 64 0.36 8.54 2.22
CA LEU A 64 0.97 8.51 0.90
C LEU A 64 -0.06 8.09 -0.16
N GLY A 65 -0.79 7.00 0.06
CA GLY A 65 -1.84 6.54 -0.83
C GLY A 65 -3.02 7.52 -0.97
N ASN A 66 -3.28 8.36 0.05
CA ASN A 66 -4.29 9.41 -0.05
C ASN A 66 -3.83 10.58 -0.94
N THR A 67 -2.54 10.90 -0.94
CA THR A 67 -1.96 11.97 -1.76
C THR A 67 -1.67 11.52 -3.19
N TYR A 68 -1.25 10.26 -3.35
CA TYR A 68 -0.90 9.64 -4.63
C TYR A 68 -1.72 8.34 -4.82
N PRO A 69 -3.01 8.44 -5.12
CA PRO A 69 -3.91 7.28 -5.23
C PRO A 69 -3.48 6.28 -6.30
N GLU A 70 -2.76 6.74 -7.32
CA GLU A 70 -2.19 5.91 -8.38
C GLU A 70 -1.23 4.82 -7.85
N ILE A 71 -0.58 5.05 -6.70
CA ILE A 71 0.27 4.05 -6.05
C ILE A 71 -0.61 2.90 -5.52
N THR A 72 -1.73 3.23 -4.88
CA THR A 72 -2.69 2.22 -4.39
C THR A 72 -3.33 1.46 -5.56
N GLU A 73 -3.70 2.16 -6.62
CA GLU A 73 -4.26 1.55 -7.85
C GLU A 73 -3.28 0.55 -8.46
N MET A 74 -2.02 0.95 -8.67
CA MET A 74 -0.98 0.09 -9.23
C MET A 74 -0.75 -1.16 -8.38
N GLN A 75 -0.63 -1.02 -7.06
CA GLN A 75 -0.44 -2.15 -6.15
C GLN A 75 -1.65 -3.08 -6.12
N THR A 76 -2.87 -2.53 -6.06
CA THR A 76 -4.10 -3.32 -6.07
C THR A 76 -4.22 -4.12 -7.36
N ARG A 77 -3.98 -3.49 -8.51
CA ARG A 77 -3.98 -4.18 -9.80
C ARG A 77 -3.00 -5.35 -9.81
N ALA A 78 -1.76 -5.12 -9.38
CA ALA A 78 -0.74 -6.16 -9.34
C ALA A 78 -1.13 -7.34 -8.43
N ILE A 79 -1.72 -7.06 -7.26
CA ILE A 79 -2.16 -8.08 -6.30
C ILE A 79 -3.30 -8.92 -6.89
N ILE A 80 -4.33 -8.27 -7.41
CA ILE A 80 -5.52 -8.95 -7.96
C ILE A 80 -5.15 -9.76 -9.20
N GLU A 81 -4.35 -9.20 -10.12
CA GLU A 81 -3.89 -9.94 -11.31
C GLU A 81 -3.04 -11.16 -10.96
N ALA A 82 -2.12 -11.03 -10.00
CA ALA A 82 -1.31 -12.15 -9.51
C ALA A 82 -2.19 -13.24 -8.90
N ALA A 83 -3.16 -12.86 -8.07
CA ALA A 83 -4.09 -13.79 -7.44
C ALA A 83 -4.94 -14.56 -8.48
N MET A 84 -5.45 -13.86 -9.50
CA MET A 84 -6.20 -14.48 -10.60
C MET A 84 -5.33 -15.46 -11.41
N ASN A 85 -4.06 -15.11 -11.66
CA ASN A 85 -3.13 -16.00 -12.35
C ASN A 85 -2.84 -17.27 -11.54
N VAL A 86 -2.65 -17.16 -10.22
CA VAL A 86 -2.45 -18.30 -9.33
C VAL A 86 -3.68 -19.19 -9.28
N ARG A 87 -4.89 -18.60 -9.22
CA ARG A 87 -6.14 -19.36 -9.25
C ARG A 87 -6.33 -20.08 -10.59
N ALA A 88 -5.99 -19.43 -11.71
CA ALA A 88 -6.05 -20.05 -13.04
C ALA A 88 -5.12 -21.26 -13.17
N ALA A 89 -4.04 -21.32 -12.38
CA ALA A 89 -3.17 -22.47 -12.25
C ALA A 89 -3.74 -23.59 -11.34
N GLY A 90 -4.97 -23.45 -10.85
CA GLY A 90 -5.65 -24.45 -10.01
C GLY A 90 -5.27 -24.39 -8.53
N ILE A 91 -4.63 -23.33 -8.07
CA ILE A 91 -4.23 -23.13 -6.68
C ILE A 91 -5.29 -22.27 -5.98
N PRO A 92 -5.87 -22.70 -4.84
CA PRO A 92 -6.78 -21.88 -4.05
C PRO A 92 -6.11 -20.57 -3.59
N VAL A 93 -6.83 -19.46 -3.69
CA VAL A 93 -6.30 -18.14 -3.33
C VAL A 93 -7.25 -17.47 -2.33
N HIS A 94 -6.68 -16.97 -1.24
CA HIS A 94 -7.35 -16.15 -0.25
C HIS A 94 -6.52 -14.86 -0.08
N VAL A 95 -7.00 -13.76 -0.64
CA VAL A 95 -6.27 -12.49 -0.68
C VAL A 95 -6.76 -11.56 0.41
N GLU A 96 -5.83 -11.00 1.16
CA GLU A 96 -6.07 -9.94 2.13
C GLU A 96 -5.17 -8.75 1.77
N ILE A 97 -5.77 -7.59 1.53
CA ILE A 97 -5.07 -6.33 1.25
C ILE A 97 -5.08 -5.48 2.52
N MET A 98 -3.91 -5.16 3.04
CA MET A 98 -3.75 -4.43 4.28
C MET A 98 -3.24 -3.01 4.03
N VAL A 99 -4.03 -2.02 4.46
CA VAL A 99 -3.66 -0.59 4.39
C VAL A 99 -2.91 -0.23 5.67
N PRO A 100 -1.63 0.19 5.61
CA PRO A 100 -0.84 0.53 6.79
C PRO A 100 -1.13 1.95 7.30
N LEU A 101 -0.83 2.23 8.57
CA LEU A 101 -0.81 3.55 9.21
C LEU A 101 -2.14 4.31 9.18
N VAL A 102 -3.25 3.60 9.14
CA VAL A 102 -4.58 4.20 9.21
C VAL A 102 -4.80 4.82 10.60
N GLY A 103 -5.13 6.10 10.65
CA GLY A 103 -5.43 6.82 11.89
C GLY A 103 -6.92 6.99 12.16
N ASN A 104 -7.78 6.85 11.15
CA ASN A 104 -9.23 6.95 11.29
C ASN A 104 -10.01 6.22 10.18
N HIS A 105 -11.30 5.98 10.40
CA HIS A 105 -12.16 5.23 9.48
C HIS A 105 -12.32 5.89 8.10
N LYS A 106 -12.21 7.22 7.99
CA LYS A 106 -12.35 7.94 6.70
C LYS A 106 -11.18 7.69 5.78
N GLU A 107 -9.97 7.61 6.34
CA GLU A 107 -8.75 7.27 5.59
C GLU A 107 -8.86 5.85 5.02
N LEU A 108 -9.27 4.89 5.86
CA LEU A 108 -9.45 3.52 5.39
C LEU A 108 -10.54 3.41 4.34
N ARG A 109 -11.67 4.09 4.53
CA ARG A 109 -12.79 4.10 3.57
C ARG A 109 -12.35 4.66 2.21
N TYR A 110 -11.55 5.73 2.22
CA TYR A 110 -11.02 6.31 0.98
C TYR A 110 -10.12 5.32 0.25
N GLN A 111 -9.18 4.68 0.95
CA GLN A 111 -8.30 3.66 0.38
C GLN A 111 -9.09 2.43 -0.10
N LYS A 112 -10.05 1.96 0.68
CA LYS A 112 -10.91 0.83 0.29
C LYS A 112 -11.69 1.13 -1.00
N ASN A 113 -12.22 2.32 -1.16
CA ASN A 113 -12.91 2.71 -2.38
C ASN A 113 -12.00 2.68 -3.62
N ILE A 114 -10.71 3.07 -3.48
CA ILE A 114 -9.74 2.96 -4.57
C ILE A 114 -9.47 1.48 -4.88
N ILE A 115 -9.24 0.67 -3.85
CA ILE A 115 -8.98 -0.77 -3.98
C ILE A 115 -10.16 -1.45 -4.67
N ASP A 116 -11.38 -1.25 -4.19
CA ASP A 116 -12.58 -1.89 -4.72
C ASP A 116 -12.82 -1.48 -6.19
N ARG A 117 -12.71 -0.19 -6.52
CA ARG A 117 -12.82 0.29 -7.90
C ARG A 117 -11.79 -0.37 -8.81
N THR A 118 -10.52 -0.39 -8.39
CA THR A 118 -9.43 -0.97 -9.20
C THR A 118 -9.60 -2.48 -9.37
N ALA A 119 -10.06 -3.17 -8.33
CA ALA A 119 -10.37 -4.60 -8.41
C ALA A 119 -11.51 -4.86 -9.41
N ASP A 120 -12.57 -4.07 -9.36
CA ASP A 120 -13.71 -4.19 -10.30
C ASP A 120 -13.28 -3.93 -11.76
N GLU A 121 -12.36 -2.98 -12.01
CA GLU A 121 -11.77 -2.76 -13.34
C GLU A 121 -11.02 -4.01 -13.84
N VAL A 122 -10.17 -4.61 -13.01
CA VAL A 122 -9.44 -5.84 -13.36
C VAL A 122 -10.40 -7.01 -13.59
N PHE A 123 -11.44 -7.14 -12.78
CA PHE A 123 -12.46 -8.19 -12.96
C PHE A 123 -13.22 -8.03 -14.28
N ALA A 124 -13.55 -6.80 -14.65
CA ALA A 124 -14.18 -6.52 -15.94
C ALA A 124 -13.26 -6.84 -17.12
N GLU A 125 -11.99 -6.46 -17.05
CA GLU A 125 -10.99 -6.74 -18.08
C GLU A 125 -10.76 -8.25 -18.28
N ARG A 126 -10.77 -9.01 -17.19
CA ARG A 126 -10.52 -10.47 -17.19
C ARG A 126 -11.79 -11.30 -17.36
N ASN A 127 -12.96 -10.69 -17.28
CA ASN A 127 -14.27 -11.34 -17.26
C ASN A 127 -14.35 -12.48 -16.22
N ASP A 128 -13.75 -12.24 -15.04
CA ASP A 128 -13.63 -13.19 -13.94
C ASP A 128 -13.49 -12.45 -12.63
N LYS A 129 -13.84 -13.07 -11.47
CA LYS A 129 -13.84 -12.43 -10.16
C LYS A 129 -13.27 -13.35 -9.10
N ILE A 130 -12.49 -12.79 -8.17
CA ILE A 130 -12.03 -13.45 -6.95
C ILE A 130 -12.54 -12.73 -5.71
N ASP A 131 -12.65 -13.47 -4.61
CA ASP A 131 -12.92 -12.87 -3.30
C ASP A 131 -11.61 -12.35 -2.70
N TYR A 132 -11.69 -11.19 -2.05
CA TYR A 132 -10.59 -10.59 -1.30
C TYR A 132 -11.15 -9.84 -0.10
N MET A 133 -10.31 -9.53 0.88
CA MET A 133 -10.66 -8.70 2.03
C MET A 133 -9.74 -7.49 2.10
N VAL A 134 -10.29 -6.37 2.59
CA VAL A 134 -9.53 -5.14 2.85
C VAL A 134 -9.54 -4.85 4.35
N GLY A 135 -8.37 -4.76 4.93
CA GLY A 135 -8.22 -4.47 6.35
C GLY A 135 -7.09 -3.49 6.64
N THR A 136 -6.73 -3.36 7.89
CA THR A 136 -5.69 -2.44 8.32
C THR A 136 -4.87 -2.99 9.48
N MET A 137 -3.72 -2.37 9.73
CA MET A 137 -2.93 -2.60 10.93
C MET A 137 -3.27 -1.52 11.97
N ILE A 138 -3.59 -1.97 13.19
CA ILE A 138 -3.72 -1.09 14.35
C ILE A 138 -2.32 -0.86 14.92
N GLU A 139 -1.73 0.26 14.56
CA GLU A 139 -0.34 0.62 14.87
C GLU A 139 -0.14 2.10 15.21
N VAL A 140 -1.21 2.90 15.08
CA VAL A 140 -1.22 4.31 15.47
C VAL A 140 -2.10 4.46 16.71
N PRO A 141 -1.68 5.22 17.75
CA PRO A 141 -2.45 5.37 18.98
C PRO A 141 -3.90 5.82 18.76
N ARG A 142 -4.13 6.74 17.81
CA ARG A 142 -5.49 7.16 17.42
C ARG A 142 -6.32 5.98 16.91
N ALA A 143 -5.75 5.12 16.06
CA ALA A 143 -6.44 3.94 15.54
C ALA A 143 -6.84 2.98 16.68
N ALA A 144 -5.98 2.81 17.67
CA ALA A 144 -6.26 1.95 18.81
C ALA A 144 -7.50 2.43 19.62
N VAL A 145 -7.60 3.74 19.90
CA VAL A 145 -8.73 4.30 20.65
C VAL A 145 -10.01 4.48 19.83
N THR A 146 -9.92 4.46 18.52
CA THR A 146 -11.08 4.55 17.60
C THR A 146 -11.30 3.28 16.77
N ALA A 147 -10.77 2.16 17.23
CA ALA A 147 -10.83 0.88 16.51
C ALA A 147 -12.26 0.43 16.21
N ASN A 148 -13.21 0.73 17.08
CA ASN A 148 -14.63 0.47 16.84
C ASN A 148 -15.18 1.17 15.59
N GLN A 149 -14.75 2.39 15.30
CA GLN A 149 -15.16 3.13 14.10
C GLN A 149 -14.44 2.57 12.85
N ILE A 150 -13.17 2.18 13.00
CA ILE A 150 -12.40 1.58 11.89
C ILE A 150 -12.98 0.21 11.53
N ALA A 151 -13.47 -0.56 12.51
CA ALA A 151 -14.12 -1.86 12.31
C ALA A 151 -15.40 -1.80 11.47
N GLU A 152 -16.03 -0.62 11.33
CA GLU A 152 -17.17 -0.44 10.41
C GLU A 152 -16.77 -0.53 8.93
N VAL A 153 -15.46 -0.40 8.64
CA VAL A 153 -14.92 -0.39 7.27
C VAL A 153 -13.96 -1.56 7.05
N ALA A 154 -13.14 -1.89 8.03
CA ALA A 154 -12.15 -2.95 7.97
C ALA A 154 -12.80 -4.34 8.06
N GLU A 155 -12.37 -5.25 7.21
CA GLU A 155 -12.80 -6.66 7.21
C GLU A 155 -11.89 -7.54 8.07
N PHE A 156 -10.68 -7.06 8.39
CA PHE A 156 -9.78 -7.68 9.36
C PHE A 156 -8.84 -6.66 9.99
N PHE A 157 -8.24 -7.00 11.12
CA PHE A 157 -7.19 -6.25 11.79
C PHE A 157 -5.91 -7.06 11.92
N SER A 158 -4.77 -6.38 11.77
CA SER A 158 -3.47 -6.78 12.27
C SER A 158 -3.02 -5.78 13.35
N PHE A 159 -1.99 -6.12 14.12
CA PHE A 159 -1.51 -5.28 15.23
C PHE A 159 -0.01 -5.02 15.10
N GLY A 160 0.37 -3.74 14.97
CA GLY A 160 1.75 -3.28 14.87
C GLY A 160 2.25 -2.73 16.21
N THR A 161 2.74 -3.61 17.07
CA THR A 161 3.18 -3.23 18.42
C THR A 161 4.43 -2.35 18.43
N ASN A 162 5.31 -2.48 17.44
CA ASN A 162 6.53 -1.67 17.34
C ASN A 162 6.18 -0.18 17.13
N ASP A 163 5.33 0.14 16.16
CA ASP A 163 4.92 1.52 15.88
C ASP A 163 4.13 2.10 17.04
N LEU A 164 3.22 1.33 17.66
CA LEU A 164 2.45 1.76 18.84
C LEU A 164 3.32 2.13 20.04
N THR A 165 4.50 1.51 20.19
CA THR A 165 5.41 1.81 21.31
C THR A 165 6.36 2.96 21.01
N GLN A 166 6.50 3.36 19.75
CA GLN A 166 7.42 4.41 19.29
C GLN A 166 6.73 5.73 18.98
N MET A 167 5.43 5.76 18.86
CA MET A 167 4.57 6.93 18.65
C MET A 167 3.87 7.33 19.95
#